data_e3799d55e8063dac08a770a98fedff10
#
_entry.id   e3799d55e8063dac08a770a98fedff10
#
_cell.length_a   1.000
_cell.length_b   1.000
_cell.length_c   1.000
_cell.angle_alpha   90.00
_cell.angle_beta   90.00
_cell.angle_gamma   90.00
#
_symmetry.space_group_name_H-M   'P 1'
#
loop_
_entity.id
_entity.type
_entity.pdbx_description
1 polymer ?
#
loop_
_entity_poly.entity_id
_entity_poly.type
_entity_poly.pdbx_seq_one_letter_code
_entity_poly.pdbx_strand_id
1 'polypeptide(L)'
;MQYRNIQSITWVLCLTFCVVAGCGNKASHHNNEGIVLYNKGKYTEAIGEFKKALELNPNLYDAHYHLGIAYYAKGMIDESVTALKNAIEVSPNEPKAHYNIAFAYVAKEDVAKALVEYQKAIELFAARKDKKEADAYLYLAVAYSLIERHDEAIAACQKAIEINPEMEDAHYLLGVCYYKKEMIEAAIAKFKKVVQLNPKSEKAHNLLFTIYDKLGKTEDAVEEDRILKQIERERREQR
;
A
#
# COMPACT_ATOMS: atom_id res chain seq x y z
N MET A 1 29.27 25.92 -50.30
CA MET A 1 28.08 26.37 -49.50
C MET A 1 27.45 25.31 -48.59
N GLN A 2 27.96 24.07 -48.52
CA GLN A 2 27.35 22.96 -47.69
C GLN A 2 27.82 22.91 -46.21
N TYR A 3 28.94 23.49 -45.85
CA TYR A 3 29.48 23.38 -44.49
C TYR A 3 28.84 24.34 -43.43
N ARG A 4 28.09 25.36 -43.89
CA ARG A 4 27.42 26.30 -43.00
C ARG A 4 26.13 25.82 -42.35
N ASN A 5 25.46 24.82 -42.98
CA ASN A 5 24.18 24.27 -42.48
C ASN A 5 24.36 23.19 -41.39
N ILE A 6 25.50 22.52 -41.34
CA ILE A 6 25.71 21.46 -40.31
C ILE A 6 26.01 22.05 -38.94
N GLN A 7 26.76 23.17 -38.89
CA GLN A 7 27.02 23.84 -37.61
C GLN A 7 25.77 24.47 -36.97
N SER A 8 24.84 25.01 -37.78
CA SER A 8 23.59 25.57 -37.23
C SER A 8 22.65 24.49 -36.64
N ILE A 9 22.61 23.30 -37.26
CA ILE A 9 21.80 22.18 -36.78
C ILE A 9 22.40 21.62 -35.48
N THR A 10 23.71 21.50 -35.34
CA THR A 10 24.38 21.07 -34.11
C THR A 10 24.20 22.06 -32.96
N TRP A 11 24.21 23.36 -33.20
CA TRP A 11 23.94 24.37 -32.15
C TRP A 11 22.49 24.36 -31.72
N VAL A 12 21.53 24.18 -32.60
CA VAL A 12 20.10 24.04 -32.24
C VAL A 12 19.86 22.79 -31.44
N LEU A 13 20.46 21.64 -31.80
CA LEU A 13 20.38 20.40 -31.05
C LEU A 13 21.05 20.48 -29.69
N CYS A 14 22.22 21.16 -29.57
CA CYS A 14 22.86 21.37 -28.29
C CYS A 14 22.05 22.31 -27.37
N LEU A 15 21.47 23.40 -27.90
CA LEU A 15 20.62 24.29 -27.14
C LEU A 15 19.33 23.63 -26.66
N THR A 16 18.68 22.83 -27.51
CA THR A 16 17.49 22.05 -27.11
C THR A 16 17.86 21.01 -26.05
N PHE A 17 19.00 20.34 -26.17
CA PHE A 17 19.47 19.34 -25.22
C PHE A 17 19.82 19.99 -23.86
N CYS A 18 20.47 21.16 -23.84
CA CYS A 18 20.76 21.91 -22.60
C CYS A 18 19.49 22.44 -21.91
N VAL A 19 18.48 22.88 -22.67
CA VAL A 19 17.21 23.34 -22.11
C VAL A 19 16.43 22.18 -21.52
N VAL A 20 16.37 21.03 -22.22
CA VAL A 20 15.69 19.83 -21.73
C VAL A 20 16.39 19.26 -20.49
N ALA A 21 17.73 19.22 -20.48
CA ALA A 21 18.49 18.76 -19.31
C ALA A 21 18.32 19.71 -18.10
N GLY A 22 18.27 21.02 -18.33
CA GLY A 22 18.02 22.00 -17.27
C GLY A 22 16.61 21.92 -16.70
N CYS A 23 15.60 21.68 -17.54
CA CYS A 23 14.21 21.49 -17.09
C CYS A 23 14.05 20.16 -16.32
N GLY A 24 14.68 19.08 -16.78
CA GLY A 24 14.65 17.78 -16.10
C GLY A 24 15.22 17.83 -14.69
N ASN A 25 16.33 18.59 -14.49
CA ASN A 25 16.92 18.77 -13.16
C ASN A 25 16.00 19.59 -12.23
N LYS A 26 15.34 20.62 -12.74
CA LYS A 26 14.36 21.41 -11.97
C LYS A 26 13.10 20.62 -11.65
N ALA A 27 12.59 19.81 -12.57
CA ALA A 27 11.45 18.94 -12.33
C ALA A 27 11.75 17.92 -11.21
N SER A 28 12.92 17.29 -11.25
CA SER A 28 13.35 16.37 -10.19
C SER A 28 13.55 17.08 -8.84
N HIS A 29 14.01 18.34 -8.84
CA HIS A 29 14.15 19.15 -7.62
C HIS A 29 12.77 19.37 -6.97
N HIS A 30 11.77 19.85 -7.71
CA HIS A 30 10.42 20.04 -7.19
C HIS A 30 9.78 18.72 -6.72
N ASN A 31 10.00 17.62 -7.45
CA ASN A 31 9.55 16.31 -6.99
C ASN A 31 10.16 15.92 -5.63
N ASN A 32 11.47 16.10 -5.46
CA ASN A 32 12.16 15.80 -4.20
C ASN A 32 11.69 16.71 -3.05
N GLU A 33 11.46 17.99 -3.31
CA GLU A 33 10.90 18.93 -2.33
C GLU A 33 9.48 18.50 -1.92
N GLY A 34 8.66 18.09 -2.88
CA GLY A 34 7.33 17.51 -2.64
C GLY A 34 7.39 16.27 -1.73
N ILE A 35 8.34 15.35 -1.96
CA ILE A 35 8.55 14.16 -1.11
C ILE A 35 8.92 14.58 0.33
N VAL A 36 9.80 15.56 0.51
CA VAL A 36 10.16 16.07 1.84
C VAL A 36 8.96 16.67 2.56
N LEU A 37 8.14 17.44 1.86
CA LEU A 37 6.91 18.03 2.41
C LEU A 37 5.87 16.96 2.77
N TYR A 38 5.70 15.97 1.91
CA TYR A 38 4.82 14.82 2.16
C TYR A 38 5.21 14.08 3.45
N ASN A 39 6.51 13.78 3.63
CA ASN A 39 7.03 13.10 4.82
C ASN A 39 6.86 13.93 6.10
N LYS A 40 6.72 15.25 5.99
CA LYS A 40 6.38 16.16 7.10
C LYS A 40 4.86 16.28 7.34
N GLY A 41 4.01 15.54 6.61
CA GLY A 41 2.55 15.64 6.69
C GLY A 41 1.96 16.87 6.00
N LYS A 42 2.77 17.68 5.31
CA LYS A 42 2.36 18.91 4.60
C LYS A 42 1.83 18.58 3.20
N TYR A 43 0.77 17.77 3.14
CA TYR A 43 0.26 17.21 1.87
C TYR A 43 -0.15 18.26 0.86
N THR A 44 -0.73 19.40 1.30
CA THR A 44 -1.16 20.47 0.38
C THR A 44 0.04 21.15 -0.30
N GLU A 45 1.10 21.41 0.45
CA GLU A 45 2.34 22.00 -0.07
C GLU A 45 3.03 20.99 -1.00
N ALA A 46 3.10 19.71 -0.61
CA ALA A 46 3.66 18.63 -1.43
C ALA A 46 2.95 18.51 -2.80
N ILE A 47 1.62 18.55 -2.83
CA ILE A 47 0.81 18.56 -4.06
C ILE A 47 1.22 19.74 -4.96
N GLY A 48 1.45 20.92 -4.39
CA GLY A 48 1.92 22.09 -5.13
C GLY A 48 3.28 21.84 -5.81
N GLU A 49 4.24 21.26 -5.11
CA GLU A 49 5.56 20.95 -5.65
C GLU A 49 5.51 19.85 -6.71
N PHE A 50 4.73 18.79 -6.53
CA PHE A 50 4.55 17.75 -7.56
C PHE A 50 3.93 18.32 -8.84
N LYS A 51 2.96 19.25 -8.74
CA LYS A 51 2.38 19.93 -9.91
C LYS A 51 3.42 20.76 -10.64
N LYS A 52 4.26 21.53 -9.94
CA LYS A 52 5.38 22.29 -10.57
C LYS A 52 6.36 21.35 -11.27
N ALA A 53 6.64 20.18 -10.69
CA ALA A 53 7.47 19.16 -11.32
C ALA A 53 6.86 18.71 -12.65
N LEU A 54 5.53 18.47 -12.69
CA LEU A 54 4.80 18.05 -13.87
C LEU A 54 4.62 19.14 -14.93
N GLU A 55 4.57 20.41 -14.53
CA GLU A 55 4.63 21.55 -15.46
C GLU A 55 5.96 21.61 -16.21
N LEU A 56 7.06 21.23 -15.55
CA LEU A 56 8.41 21.19 -16.13
C LEU A 56 8.68 19.89 -16.91
N ASN A 57 8.13 18.77 -16.45
CA ASN A 57 8.22 17.47 -17.12
C ASN A 57 6.91 16.68 -16.94
N PRO A 58 5.98 16.78 -17.90
CA PRO A 58 4.70 16.08 -17.85
C PRO A 58 4.81 14.54 -17.83
N ASN A 59 5.92 13.98 -18.27
CA ASN A 59 6.17 12.54 -18.30
C ASN A 59 7.04 12.05 -17.13
N LEU A 60 7.08 12.78 -16.01
CA LEU A 60 7.83 12.38 -14.83
C LEU A 60 6.97 11.40 -13.99
N TYR A 61 7.23 10.09 -14.14
CA TYR A 61 6.55 9.03 -13.40
C TYR A 61 6.49 9.31 -11.89
N ASP A 62 7.65 9.61 -11.28
CA ASP A 62 7.75 9.82 -9.84
C ASP A 62 6.84 10.96 -9.35
N ALA A 63 6.69 12.04 -10.13
CA ALA A 63 5.83 13.15 -9.76
C ALA A 63 4.34 12.76 -9.84
N HIS A 64 3.91 12.05 -10.89
CA HIS A 64 2.54 11.54 -10.97
C HIS A 64 2.25 10.55 -9.84
N TYR A 65 3.17 9.65 -9.55
CA TYR A 65 3.05 8.64 -8.49
C TYR A 65 2.92 9.30 -7.10
N HIS A 66 3.84 10.20 -6.76
CA HIS A 66 3.82 10.88 -5.45
C HIS A 66 2.65 11.85 -5.33
N LEU A 67 2.23 12.50 -6.42
CA LEU A 67 1.01 13.32 -6.46
C LEU A 67 -0.22 12.47 -6.11
N GLY A 68 -0.31 11.27 -6.68
CA GLY A 68 -1.39 10.33 -6.40
C GLY A 68 -1.45 9.92 -4.93
N ILE A 69 -0.29 9.60 -4.33
CA ILE A 69 -0.19 9.25 -2.91
C ILE A 69 -0.55 10.45 -2.03
N ALA A 70 -0.11 11.67 -2.38
CA ALA A 70 -0.41 12.87 -1.63
C ALA A 70 -1.90 13.22 -1.67
N TYR A 71 -2.57 13.02 -2.81
CA TYR A 71 -4.02 13.16 -2.91
C TYR A 71 -4.76 12.12 -2.06
N TYR A 72 -4.31 10.85 -2.08
CA TYR A 72 -4.89 9.81 -1.23
C TYR A 72 -4.78 10.16 0.25
N ALA A 73 -3.62 10.60 0.70
CA ALA A 73 -3.39 11.01 2.10
C ALA A 73 -4.26 12.19 2.53
N LYS A 74 -4.69 13.04 1.57
CA LYS A 74 -5.67 14.12 1.81
C LYS A 74 -7.13 13.68 1.73
N GLY A 75 -7.43 12.44 1.38
CA GLY A 75 -8.79 11.97 1.12
C GLY A 75 -9.37 12.40 -0.24
N MET A 76 -8.54 12.96 -1.14
CA MET A 76 -8.92 13.37 -2.49
C MET A 76 -8.79 12.16 -3.44
N ILE A 77 -9.73 11.22 -3.29
CA ILE A 77 -9.58 9.88 -3.88
C ILE A 77 -9.68 9.89 -5.41
N ASP A 78 -10.54 10.72 -6.00
CA ASP A 78 -10.70 10.82 -7.46
C ASP A 78 -9.44 11.39 -8.13
N GLU A 79 -8.86 12.42 -7.53
CA GLU A 79 -7.61 13.01 -7.99
C GLU A 79 -6.43 12.04 -7.82
N SER A 80 -6.43 11.25 -6.74
CA SER A 80 -5.45 10.17 -6.53
C SER A 80 -5.52 9.15 -7.66
N VAL A 81 -6.72 8.65 -7.99
CA VAL A 81 -6.91 7.70 -9.10
C VAL A 81 -6.42 8.28 -10.42
N THR A 82 -6.72 9.55 -10.68
CA THR A 82 -6.30 10.22 -11.92
C THR A 82 -4.77 10.32 -11.99
N ALA A 83 -4.12 10.78 -10.93
CA ALA A 83 -2.67 10.93 -10.90
C ALA A 83 -1.95 9.56 -11.01
N LEU A 84 -2.46 8.52 -10.34
CA LEU A 84 -1.88 7.17 -10.42
C LEU A 84 -2.11 6.52 -11.80
N LYS A 85 -3.22 6.80 -12.49
CA LYS A 85 -3.40 6.38 -13.88
C LYS A 85 -2.36 7.02 -14.79
N ASN A 86 -2.12 8.32 -14.65
CA ASN A 86 -1.07 9.00 -15.43
C ASN A 86 0.32 8.40 -15.13
N ALA A 87 0.60 8.02 -13.88
CA ALA A 87 1.84 7.30 -13.55
C ALA A 87 1.93 5.96 -14.29
N ILE A 88 0.84 5.18 -14.33
CA ILE A 88 0.76 3.90 -15.06
C ILE A 88 0.92 4.11 -16.56
N GLU A 89 0.34 5.16 -17.14
CA GLU A 89 0.51 5.49 -18.57
C GLU A 89 1.97 5.79 -18.91
N VAL A 90 2.68 6.53 -18.04
CA VAL A 90 4.11 6.83 -18.22
C VAL A 90 4.96 5.57 -18.04
N SER A 91 4.66 4.74 -17.05
CA SER A 91 5.45 3.55 -16.72
C SER A 91 4.55 2.36 -16.35
N PRO A 92 4.02 1.60 -17.34
CA PRO A 92 3.04 0.54 -17.12
C PRO A 92 3.55 -0.65 -16.32
N ASN A 93 4.86 -0.82 -16.21
CA ASN A 93 5.48 -1.96 -15.53
C ASN A 93 5.97 -1.61 -14.11
N GLU A 94 5.58 -0.46 -13.56
CA GLU A 94 5.93 -0.08 -12.20
C GLU A 94 4.88 -0.59 -11.20
N PRO A 95 5.20 -1.65 -10.40
CA PRO A 95 4.22 -2.30 -9.54
C PRO A 95 3.61 -1.38 -8.48
N LYS A 96 4.38 -0.39 -8.00
CA LYS A 96 3.93 0.53 -6.96
C LYS A 96 2.71 1.37 -7.37
N ALA A 97 2.62 1.77 -8.64
CA ALA A 97 1.48 2.55 -9.13
C ALA A 97 0.21 1.68 -9.16
N HIS A 98 0.29 0.44 -9.66
CA HIS A 98 -0.80 -0.53 -9.63
C HIS A 98 -1.25 -0.85 -8.21
N TYR A 99 -0.30 -1.06 -7.31
CA TYR A 99 -0.58 -1.31 -5.91
C TYR A 99 -1.33 -0.13 -5.24
N ASN A 100 -0.87 1.11 -5.45
CA ASN A 100 -1.49 2.27 -4.81
C ASN A 100 -2.83 2.68 -5.45
N ILE A 101 -3.02 2.50 -6.76
CA ILE A 101 -4.32 2.76 -7.39
C ILE A 101 -5.37 1.75 -6.92
N ALA A 102 -4.98 0.51 -6.62
CA ALA A 102 -5.87 -0.47 -6.02
C ALA A 102 -6.40 -0.01 -4.66
N PHE A 103 -5.55 0.59 -3.80
CA PHE A 103 -5.99 1.23 -2.55
C PHE A 103 -7.02 2.33 -2.79
N ALA A 104 -6.76 3.19 -3.78
CA ALA A 104 -7.70 4.26 -4.10
C ALA A 104 -9.05 3.70 -4.61
N TYR A 105 -9.04 2.59 -5.37
CA TYR A 105 -10.27 1.92 -5.77
C TYR A 105 -11.01 1.27 -4.59
N VAL A 106 -10.31 0.67 -3.63
CA VAL A 106 -10.95 0.17 -2.39
C VAL A 106 -11.61 1.32 -1.63
N ALA A 107 -10.95 2.47 -1.50
CA ALA A 107 -11.51 3.66 -0.85
C ALA A 107 -12.73 4.23 -1.59
N LYS A 108 -12.87 3.96 -2.90
CA LYS A 108 -14.05 4.26 -3.73
C LYS A 108 -15.12 3.17 -3.70
N GLU A 109 -14.92 2.10 -2.95
CA GLU A 109 -15.76 0.89 -2.95
C GLU A 109 -15.82 0.18 -4.32
N ASP A 110 -14.93 0.53 -5.27
CA ASP A 110 -14.79 -0.15 -6.58
C ASP A 110 -13.84 -1.35 -6.44
N VAL A 111 -14.28 -2.34 -5.64
CA VAL A 111 -13.45 -3.51 -5.31
C VAL A 111 -13.09 -4.32 -6.56
N ALA A 112 -13.96 -4.32 -7.59
CA ALA A 112 -13.69 -5.03 -8.84
C ALA A 112 -12.42 -4.51 -9.54
N LYS A 113 -12.27 -3.18 -9.65
CA LYS A 113 -11.05 -2.58 -10.20
C LYS A 113 -9.85 -2.77 -9.28
N ALA A 114 -10.05 -2.68 -7.96
CA ALA A 114 -8.98 -2.91 -7.00
C ALA A 114 -8.36 -4.31 -7.16
N LEU A 115 -9.18 -5.36 -7.32
CA LEU A 115 -8.71 -6.73 -7.53
C LEU A 115 -7.82 -6.85 -8.76
N VAL A 116 -8.19 -6.23 -9.89
CA VAL A 116 -7.40 -6.25 -11.13
C VAL A 116 -6.05 -5.60 -10.92
N GLU A 117 -6.03 -4.45 -10.27
CA GLU A 117 -4.79 -3.69 -10.05
C GLU A 117 -3.87 -4.38 -9.02
N TYR A 118 -4.41 -4.98 -7.95
CA TYR A 118 -3.60 -5.80 -7.03
C TYR A 118 -3.00 -7.01 -7.74
N GLN A 119 -3.77 -7.71 -8.59
CA GLN A 119 -3.25 -8.84 -9.35
C GLN A 119 -2.09 -8.41 -10.25
N LYS A 120 -2.22 -7.26 -10.92
CA LYS A 120 -1.16 -6.72 -11.77
C LYS A 120 0.09 -6.32 -10.97
N ALA A 121 -0.10 -5.71 -9.80
CA ALA A 121 1.01 -5.38 -8.90
C ALA A 121 1.76 -6.65 -8.45
N ILE A 122 1.04 -7.72 -8.07
CA ILE A 122 1.63 -9.01 -7.67
C ILE A 122 2.50 -9.58 -8.79
N GLU A 123 1.98 -9.67 -10.03
CA GLU A 123 2.74 -10.16 -11.18
C GLU A 123 4.06 -9.39 -11.37
N LEU A 124 3.99 -8.06 -11.24
CA LEU A 124 5.16 -7.20 -11.43
C LEU A 124 6.15 -7.26 -10.26
N PHE A 125 5.66 -7.37 -9.01
CA PHE A 125 6.52 -7.58 -7.83
C PHE A 125 7.21 -8.94 -7.88
N ALA A 126 6.48 -10.00 -8.22
CA ALA A 126 7.01 -11.35 -8.36
C ALA A 126 8.12 -11.41 -9.42
N ALA A 127 7.90 -10.78 -10.58
CA ALA A 127 8.90 -10.69 -11.65
C ALA A 127 10.21 -10.01 -11.20
N ARG A 128 10.13 -9.09 -10.23
CA ARG A 128 11.27 -8.36 -9.65
C ARG A 128 11.82 -9.01 -8.38
N LYS A 129 11.19 -10.05 -7.86
CA LYS A 129 11.48 -10.66 -6.54
C LYS A 129 11.44 -9.61 -5.42
N ASP A 130 10.50 -8.69 -5.48
CA ASP A 130 10.32 -7.60 -4.51
C ASP A 130 9.58 -8.12 -3.28
N LYS A 131 10.09 -7.79 -2.07
CA LYS A 131 9.43 -8.15 -0.79
C LYS A 131 8.02 -7.61 -0.65
N LYS A 132 7.66 -6.56 -1.40
CA LYS A 132 6.30 -6.00 -1.44
C LYS A 132 5.27 -6.89 -2.11
N GLU A 133 5.69 -8.00 -2.72
CA GLU A 133 4.77 -9.04 -3.19
C GLU A 133 3.90 -9.57 -2.05
N ALA A 134 4.47 -9.78 -0.86
CA ALA A 134 3.71 -10.22 0.33
C ALA A 134 2.64 -9.20 0.73
N ASP A 135 2.99 -7.90 0.73
CA ASP A 135 2.03 -6.82 1.01
C ASP A 135 0.90 -6.80 -0.02
N ALA A 136 1.22 -6.97 -1.31
CA ALA A 136 0.22 -6.98 -2.38
C ALA A 136 -0.76 -8.15 -2.23
N TYR A 137 -0.28 -9.34 -1.85
CA TYR A 137 -1.15 -10.47 -1.52
C TYR A 137 -2.03 -10.20 -0.28
N LEU A 138 -1.50 -9.57 0.77
CA LEU A 138 -2.29 -9.20 1.94
C LEU A 138 -3.45 -8.29 1.56
N TYR A 139 -3.19 -7.24 0.78
CA TYR A 139 -4.25 -6.30 0.41
C TYR A 139 -5.22 -6.85 -0.63
N LEU A 140 -4.77 -7.78 -1.48
CA LEU A 140 -5.67 -8.59 -2.30
C LEU A 140 -6.62 -9.40 -1.41
N ALA A 141 -6.12 -10.01 -0.34
CA ALA A 141 -6.94 -10.73 0.63
C ALA A 141 -7.95 -9.81 1.34
N VAL A 142 -7.52 -8.59 1.72
CA VAL A 142 -8.43 -7.56 2.27
C VAL A 142 -9.55 -7.26 1.28
N ALA A 143 -9.22 -7.02 0.01
CA ALA A 143 -10.21 -6.72 -1.02
C ALA A 143 -11.21 -7.87 -1.23
N TYR A 144 -10.75 -9.13 -1.25
CA TYR A 144 -11.64 -10.29 -1.28
C TYR A 144 -12.51 -10.41 -0.03
N SER A 145 -11.97 -10.12 1.16
CA SER A 145 -12.72 -10.16 2.41
C SER A 145 -13.83 -9.11 2.45
N LEU A 146 -13.64 -7.93 1.86
CA LEU A 146 -14.64 -6.87 1.77
C LEU A 146 -15.88 -7.27 0.95
N ILE A 147 -15.72 -8.18 -0.01
CA ILE A 147 -16.81 -8.73 -0.83
C ILE A 147 -17.19 -10.16 -0.41
N GLU A 148 -16.84 -10.55 0.81
CA GLU A 148 -17.18 -11.84 1.44
C GLU A 148 -16.66 -13.08 0.69
N ARG A 149 -15.69 -12.91 -0.24
CA ARG A 149 -15.02 -14.02 -0.94
C ARG A 149 -13.91 -14.60 -0.05
N HIS A 150 -14.34 -15.29 1.04
CA HIS A 150 -13.42 -15.72 2.09
C HIS A 150 -12.45 -16.81 1.65
N ASP A 151 -12.80 -17.66 0.66
CA ASP A 151 -11.88 -18.70 0.16
C ASP A 151 -10.69 -18.08 -0.58
N GLU A 152 -10.94 -17.09 -1.43
CA GLU A 152 -9.89 -16.38 -2.14
C GLU A 152 -9.06 -15.49 -1.20
N ALA A 153 -9.70 -14.90 -0.18
CA ALA A 153 -8.98 -14.17 0.87
C ALA A 153 -8.03 -15.11 1.64
N ILE A 154 -8.46 -16.32 2.00
CA ILE A 154 -7.62 -17.34 2.64
C ILE A 154 -6.42 -17.68 1.77
N ALA A 155 -6.65 -17.98 0.47
CA ALA A 155 -5.57 -18.33 -0.45
C ALA A 155 -4.54 -17.19 -0.59
N ALA A 156 -5.00 -15.96 -0.68
CA ALA A 156 -4.12 -14.79 -0.78
C ALA A 156 -3.34 -14.55 0.53
N CYS A 157 -3.97 -14.70 1.72
CA CYS A 157 -3.27 -14.63 3.01
C CYS A 157 -2.18 -15.71 3.12
N GLN A 158 -2.48 -16.94 2.67
CA GLN A 158 -1.50 -18.02 2.68
C GLN A 158 -0.29 -17.70 1.82
N LYS A 159 -0.48 -17.09 0.63
CA LYS A 159 0.62 -16.63 -0.22
C LYS A 159 1.44 -15.52 0.44
N ALA A 160 0.80 -14.56 1.09
CA ALA A 160 1.51 -13.54 1.85
C ALA A 160 2.39 -14.14 2.95
N ILE A 161 1.88 -15.15 3.69
CA ILE A 161 2.58 -15.86 4.77
C ILE A 161 3.71 -16.76 4.23
N GLU A 162 3.54 -17.39 3.04
CA GLU A 162 4.61 -18.15 2.39
C GLU A 162 5.82 -17.25 2.08
N ILE A 163 5.58 -15.99 1.66
CA ILE A 163 6.64 -15.03 1.34
C ILE A 163 7.21 -14.40 2.61
N ASN A 164 6.34 -14.02 3.55
CA ASN A 164 6.71 -13.42 4.84
C ASN A 164 5.99 -14.13 6.00
N PRO A 165 6.61 -15.17 6.61
CA PRO A 165 6.01 -15.95 7.69
C PRO A 165 5.72 -15.17 8.98
N GLU A 166 6.33 -14.01 9.17
CA GLU A 166 6.15 -13.15 10.36
C GLU A 166 5.19 -11.99 10.13
N MET A 167 4.41 -12.01 9.03
CA MET A 167 3.46 -10.96 8.71
C MET A 167 2.22 -11.06 9.62
N GLU A 168 2.23 -10.31 10.73
CA GLU A 168 1.15 -10.29 11.74
C GLU A 168 -0.23 -10.09 11.10
N ASP A 169 -0.37 -9.09 10.22
CA ASP A 169 -1.65 -8.74 9.61
C ASP A 169 -2.19 -9.84 8.68
N ALA A 170 -1.31 -10.60 8.02
CA ALA A 170 -1.74 -11.73 7.20
C ALA A 170 -2.27 -12.89 8.06
N HIS A 171 -1.60 -13.20 9.18
CA HIS A 171 -2.11 -14.18 10.14
C HIS A 171 -3.43 -13.73 10.77
N TYR A 172 -3.54 -12.44 11.13
CA TYR A 172 -4.78 -11.90 11.68
C TYR A 172 -5.95 -12.02 10.70
N LEU A 173 -5.78 -11.53 9.46
CA LEU A 173 -6.82 -11.60 8.43
C LEU A 173 -7.20 -13.06 8.10
N LEU A 174 -6.22 -13.95 8.02
CA LEU A 174 -6.45 -15.38 7.80
C LEU A 174 -7.29 -15.97 8.95
N GLY A 175 -7.00 -15.61 10.19
CA GLY A 175 -7.81 -16.00 11.35
C GLY A 175 -9.24 -15.47 11.27
N VAL A 176 -9.44 -14.22 10.85
CA VAL A 176 -10.78 -13.63 10.64
C VAL A 176 -11.54 -14.38 9.55
N CYS A 177 -10.90 -14.69 8.42
CA CYS A 177 -11.54 -15.45 7.33
C CYS A 177 -11.93 -16.87 7.78
N TYR A 178 -11.07 -17.56 8.54
CA TYR A 178 -11.43 -18.87 9.12
C TYR A 178 -12.59 -18.75 10.10
N TYR A 179 -12.60 -17.73 10.96
CA TYR A 179 -13.72 -17.51 11.89
C TYR A 179 -15.05 -17.27 11.15
N LYS A 180 -15.03 -16.46 10.08
CA LYS A 180 -16.20 -16.22 9.22
C LYS A 180 -16.71 -17.48 8.52
N LYS A 181 -15.84 -18.44 8.24
CA LYS A 181 -16.16 -19.76 7.70
C LYS A 181 -16.44 -20.82 8.77
N GLU A 182 -16.58 -20.42 10.03
CA GLU A 182 -16.83 -21.32 11.17
C GLU A 182 -15.73 -22.38 11.40
N MET A 183 -14.54 -22.17 10.82
CA MET A 183 -13.36 -23.01 11.03
C MET A 183 -12.64 -22.58 12.31
N ILE A 184 -13.28 -22.82 13.45
CA ILE A 184 -12.95 -22.18 14.73
C ILE A 184 -11.54 -22.54 15.22
N GLU A 185 -11.14 -23.82 15.16
CA GLU A 185 -9.81 -24.27 15.59
C GLU A 185 -8.70 -23.62 14.74
N ALA A 186 -8.93 -23.52 13.43
CA ALA A 186 -7.98 -22.85 12.52
C ALA A 186 -7.87 -21.34 12.83
N ALA A 187 -8.99 -20.69 13.14
CA ALA A 187 -9.00 -19.29 13.54
C ALA A 187 -8.21 -19.07 14.83
N ILE A 188 -8.44 -19.88 15.87
CA ILE A 188 -7.69 -19.83 17.15
C ILE A 188 -6.19 -19.98 16.88
N ALA A 189 -5.80 -20.96 16.07
CA ALA A 189 -4.39 -21.19 15.75
C ALA A 189 -3.74 -19.95 15.11
N LYS A 190 -4.45 -19.22 14.24
CA LYS A 190 -3.93 -18.03 13.59
C LYS A 190 -3.88 -16.83 14.55
N PHE A 191 -4.88 -16.63 15.40
CA PHE A 191 -4.84 -15.58 16.42
C PHE A 191 -3.75 -15.84 17.47
N LYS A 192 -3.54 -17.09 17.89
CA LYS A 192 -2.38 -17.46 18.73
C LYS A 192 -1.05 -17.14 18.06
N LYS A 193 -0.94 -17.34 16.74
CA LYS A 193 0.27 -16.93 16.00
C LYS A 193 0.45 -15.41 16.01
N VAL A 194 -0.63 -14.64 15.87
CA VAL A 194 -0.60 -13.16 16.02
C VAL A 194 -0.08 -12.77 17.40
N VAL A 195 -0.61 -13.35 18.46
CA VAL A 195 -0.16 -13.09 19.85
C VAL A 195 1.30 -13.50 20.08
N GLN A 196 1.75 -14.59 19.44
CA GLN A 196 3.17 -14.98 19.49
C GLN A 196 4.09 -13.95 18.84
N LEU A 197 3.66 -13.36 17.70
CA LEU A 197 4.41 -12.32 16.99
C LEU A 197 4.32 -10.97 17.70
N ASN A 198 3.16 -10.64 18.23
CA ASN A 198 2.87 -9.41 18.95
C ASN A 198 2.05 -9.70 20.23
N PRO A 199 2.73 -9.90 21.38
CA PRO A 199 2.07 -10.20 22.65
C PRO A 199 1.14 -9.09 23.17
N LYS A 200 1.17 -7.89 22.58
CA LYS A 200 0.29 -6.76 22.93
C LYS A 200 -0.80 -6.50 21.88
N SER A 201 -1.06 -7.44 20.99
CA SER A 201 -2.09 -7.34 19.94
C SER A 201 -3.50 -7.42 20.54
N GLU A 202 -4.05 -6.26 20.98
CA GLU A 202 -5.41 -6.20 21.55
C GLU A 202 -6.46 -6.81 20.62
N LYS A 203 -6.33 -6.58 19.30
CA LYS A 203 -7.24 -7.15 18.29
C LYS A 203 -7.28 -8.68 18.34
N ALA A 204 -6.13 -9.33 18.53
CA ALA A 204 -6.05 -10.80 18.59
C ALA A 204 -6.55 -11.35 19.92
N HIS A 205 -6.17 -10.75 21.03
CA HIS A 205 -6.67 -11.14 22.37
C HIS A 205 -8.19 -10.99 22.48
N ASN A 206 -8.77 -9.91 21.96
CA ASN A 206 -10.22 -9.72 21.92
C ASN A 206 -10.95 -10.81 21.14
N LEU A 207 -10.40 -11.24 20.00
CA LEU A 207 -11.01 -12.32 19.21
C LEU A 207 -10.85 -13.67 19.89
N LEU A 208 -9.70 -13.97 20.50
CA LEU A 208 -9.50 -15.19 21.29
C LEU A 208 -10.48 -15.23 22.48
N PHE A 209 -10.58 -14.13 23.25
CA PHE A 209 -11.57 -14.00 24.32
C PHE A 209 -12.99 -14.31 23.83
N THR A 210 -13.40 -13.63 22.74
CA THR A 210 -14.75 -13.81 22.18
C THR A 210 -15.02 -15.24 21.74
N ILE A 211 -14.03 -15.90 21.14
CA ILE A 211 -14.15 -17.30 20.69
C ILE A 211 -14.22 -18.24 21.88
N TYR A 212 -13.33 -18.09 22.88
CA TYR A 212 -13.31 -18.95 24.04
C TYR A 212 -14.57 -18.82 24.90
N ASP A 213 -15.08 -17.59 25.07
CA ASP A 213 -16.34 -17.34 25.77
C ASP A 213 -17.51 -18.06 25.07
N LYS A 214 -17.63 -17.93 23.75
CA LYS A 214 -18.66 -18.63 22.96
C LYS A 214 -18.54 -20.16 23.03
N LEU A 215 -17.35 -20.70 23.18
CA LEU A 215 -17.10 -22.15 23.29
C LEU A 215 -17.29 -22.66 24.74
N GLY A 216 -17.59 -21.78 25.71
CA GLY A 216 -17.65 -22.11 27.12
C GLY A 216 -16.29 -22.49 27.75
N LYS A 217 -15.18 -22.15 27.09
CA LYS A 217 -13.81 -22.34 27.61
C LYS A 217 -13.46 -21.21 28.58
N THR A 218 -14.08 -21.25 29.76
CA THR A 218 -14.04 -20.16 30.73
C THR A 218 -12.62 -19.82 31.20
N GLU A 219 -11.75 -20.79 31.43
CA GLU A 219 -10.36 -20.57 31.86
C GLU A 219 -9.56 -19.81 30.82
N ASP A 220 -9.62 -20.23 29.54
CA ASP A 220 -8.95 -19.56 28.45
C ASP A 220 -9.50 -18.12 28.24
N ALA A 221 -10.82 -17.92 28.36
CA ALA A 221 -11.43 -16.61 28.22
C ALA A 221 -11.01 -15.65 29.37
N VAL A 222 -10.97 -16.13 30.62
CA VAL A 222 -10.50 -15.32 31.77
C VAL A 222 -9.03 -14.91 31.60
N GLU A 223 -8.20 -15.78 31.08
CA GLU A 223 -6.77 -15.43 30.84
C GLU A 223 -6.63 -14.35 29.76
N GLU A 224 -7.37 -14.43 28.65
CA GLU A 224 -7.35 -13.39 27.61
C GLU A 224 -7.87 -12.03 28.15
N ASP A 225 -8.93 -12.01 28.98
CA ASP A 225 -9.44 -10.81 29.64
C ASP A 225 -8.41 -10.19 30.59
N ARG A 226 -7.69 -11.04 31.35
CA ARG A 226 -6.61 -10.60 32.21
C ARG A 226 -5.49 -9.88 31.45
N ILE A 227 -5.09 -10.45 30.31
CA ILE A 227 -4.05 -9.86 29.44
C ILE A 227 -4.53 -8.53 28.88
N LEU A 228 -5.77 -8.45 28.37
CA LEU A 228 -6.35 -7.20 27.86
C LEU A 228 -6.36 -6.08 28.91
N LYS A 229 -6.75 -6.40 30.15
CA LYS A 229 -6.71 -5.44 31.27
C LYS A 229 -5.30 -4.98 31.60
N GLN A 230 -4.32 -5.87 31.50
CA GLN A 230 -2.91 -5.51 31.68
C GLN A 230 -2.41 -4.56 30.58
N ILE A 231 -2.68 -4.86 29.31
CA ILE A 231 -2.31 -4.01 28.17
C ILE A 231 -2.91 -2.61 28.31
N GLU A 232 -4.17 -2.53 28.74
CA GLU A 232 -4.85 -1.25 28.96
C GLU A 232 -4.19 -0.44 30.09
N ARG A 233 -3.80 -1.07 31.21
CA ARG A 233 -3.08 -0.40 32.32
C ARG A 233 -1.75 0.17 31.86
N GLU A 234 -0.94 -0.64 31.18
CA GLU A 234 0.36 -0.21 30.65
C GLU A 234 0.23 0.98 29.68
N ARG A 235 -0.84 1.02 28.88
CA ARG A 235 -1.13 2.15 27.97
C ARG A 235 -1.48 3.43 28.74
N ARG A 236 -2.20 3.32 29.86
CA ARG A 236 -2.55 4.48 30.71
C ARG A 236 -1.33 5.05 31.44
N GLU A 237 -0.39 4.21 31.83
CA GLU A 237 0.85 4.62 32.52
C GLU A 237 1.85 5.32 31.58
N GLN A 238 1.74 5.13 30.27
CA GLN A 238 2.61 5.74 29.25
C GLN A 238 2.10 7.09 28.70
N ARG A 239 0.92 7.54 29.17
CA ARG A 239 0.29 8.83 28.81
C ARG A 239 0.53 9.89 29.87
#